data_d3c76a98067ddc54097063b3742bc61c
#
_entry.id   d3c76a98067ddc54097063b3742bc61c
#
_cell.length_a   1.000
_cell.length_b   1.000
_cell.length_c   1.000
_cell.angle_alpha   90.00
_cell.angle_beta   90.00
_cell.angle_gamma   90.00
#
_symmetry.space_group_name_H-M   'P 1'
#
loop_
_entity.id
_entity.type
_entity.pdbx_description
1 polymer ?
#
loop_
_entity_poly.entity_id
_entity_poly.type
_entity_poly.pdbx_seq_one_letter_code
_entity_poly.pdbx_strand_id
1 'polypeptide(L)'
;MKTNQIILLVALLMTTTISTAQKKWNSELGLGATDNSGNVDNFSLKNTGSVVYEDSTMCFATKYKFIYQLENGRESNKGLNGSMNYDFYKFGKWSIFVALEMVSNHYKGYDCKMSALTGSKYNFLYKPDTCEYSLSGAIVYDNVNYTDEDTYLNKEVWRISVRPKIYQRLSQNLTFSMIAFYQPAIKNFDDYIFNLTVHLENKLSKYFYIDLHYNYEFRSEIPSDKYRHYDSVTELTLKLKF
;
A
#
# COMPACT_ATOMS: atom_id res chain seq x y z
N MET A 1 1.64 -21.53 16.41
CA MET A 1 2.10 -20.53 17.42
C MET A 1 0.97 -20.29 18.40
N LYS A 2 1.20 -20.34 19.71
CA LYS A 2 0.12 -20.15 20.70
C LYS A 2 -0.29 -18.66 20.68
N THR A 3 -1.57 -18.38 20.76
CA THR A 3 -2.19 -17.04 20.72
C THR A 3 -1.46 -16.00 21.60
N ASN A 4 -0.96 -16.42 22.76
CA ASN A 4 -0.19 -15.58 23.68
C ASN A 4 1.15 -15.09 23.12
N GLN A 5 1.76 -15.80 22.17
CA GLN A 5 3.02 -15.39 21.55
C GLN A 5 2.80 -14.32 20.48
N ILE A 6 1.65 -14.33 19.82
CA ILE A 6 1.27 -13.30 18.85
C ILE A 6 0.95 -11.99 19.57
N ILE A 7 0.22 -12.07 20.69
CA ILE A 7 -0.09 -10.90 21.54
C ILE A 7 1.20 -10.29 22.11
N LEU A 8 2.15 -11.12 22.55
CA LEU A 8 3.44 -10.66 23.06
C LEU A 8 4.31 -10.01 21.97
N LEU A 9 4.29 -10.54 20.73
CA LEU A 9 5.01 -9.98 19.59
C LEU A 9 4.42 -8.62 19.16
N VAL A 10 3.10 -8.49 19.15
CA VAL A 10 2.40 -7.23 18.86
C VAL A 10 2.66 -6.21 19.98
N ALA A 11 2.66 -6.61 21.24
CA ALA A 11 2.99 -5.75 22.38
C ALA A 11 4.47 -5.30 22.34
N LEU A 12 5.39 -6.19 21.97
CA LEU A 12 6.83 -5.88 21.85
C LEU A 12 7.10 -4.90 20.68
N LEU A 13 6.39 -5.03 19.55
CA LEU A 13 6.44 -4.09 18.44
C LEU A 13 5.90 -2.70 18.82
N MET A 14 4.96 -2.63 19.75
CA MET A 14 4.42 -1.34 20.24
C MET A 14 5.38 -0.60 21.20
N THR A 15 6.28 -1.29 21.89
CA THR A 15 7.18 -0.67 22.88
C THR A 15 8.45 -0.06 22.28
N THR A 16 8.82 -0.42 21.06
CA THR A 16 10.05 0.05 20.42
C THR A 16 9.96 1.42 19.75
N THR A 17 8.78 2.04 19.69
CA THR A 17 8.56 3.30 18.94
C THR A 17 8.46 4.56 19.79
N ILE A 18 8.70 4.49 21.12
CA ILE A 18 8.76 5.69 21.96
C ILE A 18 10.21 6.19 22.03
N SER A 19 10.76 6.56 20.90
CA SER A 19 11.96 7.38 20.83
C SER A 19 11.54 8.80 20.48
N THR A 20 12.03 9.78 21.23
CA THR A 20 11.85 11.22 21.01
C THR A 20 12.32 11.57 19.59
N ALA A 21 11.42 11.46 18.62
CA ALA A 21 11.73 11.70 17.22
C ALA A 21 11.99 13.19 17.00
N GLN A 22 13.18 13.50 16.55
CA GLN A 22 13.46 14.77 15.88
C GLN A 22 12.46 14.95 14.73
N LYS A 23 12.09 16.20 14.40
CA LYS A 23 11.11 16.61 13.37
C LYS A 23 11.14 15.93 11.98
N LYS A 24 12.08 15.02 11.73
CA LYS A 24 12.32 14.35 10.46
C LYS A 24 11.69 12.95 10.33
N TRP A 25 11.23 12.37 11.44
CA TRP A 25 10.64 11.02 11.46
C TRP A 25 9.16 11.10 11.75
N ASN A 26 8.37 10.40 10.96
CA ASN A 26 6.96 10.18 11.19
C ASN A 26 6.68 8.68 11.21
N SER A 27 5.92 8.20 12.18
CA SER A 27 5.50 6.81 12.25
C SER A 27 3.98 6.72 12.42
N GLU A 28 3.40 5.70 11.80
CA GLU A 28 1.97 5.46 11.82
C GLU A 28 1.70 3.98 12.04
N LEU A 29 0.74 3.66 12.90
CA LEU A 29 0.19 2.33 13.09
C LEU A 29 -1.32 2.38 12.86
N GLY A 30 -1.83 1.42 12.10
CA GLY A 30 -3.25 1.27 11.81
C GLY A 30 -3.73 -0.12 12.23
N LEU A 31 -4.86 -0.17 12.93
CA LEU A 31 -5.56 -1.39 13.30
C LEU A 31 -6.99 -1.31 12.80
N GLY A 32 -7.42 -2.35 12.11
CA GLY A 32 -8.80 -2.51 11.66
C GLY A 32 -9.26 -3.93 11.95
N ALA A 33 -10.46 -4.07 12.47
CA ALA A 33 -11.13 -5.34 12.63
C ALA A 33 -12.60 -5.19 12.26
N THR A 34 -13.14 -6.20 11.59
CA THR A 34 -14.56 -6.33 11.33
C THR A 34 -15.00 -7.72 11.72
N ASP A 35 -16.16 -7.81 12.36
CA ASP A 35 -16.81 -9.04 12.73
C ASP A 35 -18.29 -8.94 12.34
N ASN A 36 -18.69 -9.74 11.38
CA ASN A 36 -20.08 -9.82 10.92
C ASN A 36 -20.59 -11.23 11.19
N SER A 37 -21.68 -11.32 11.92
CA SER A 37 -22.36 -12.59 12.20
C SER A 37 -23.78 -12.59 11.67
N GLY A 38 -24.28 -13.75 11.24
CA GLY A 38 -25.62 -13.90 10.70
C GLY A 38 -25.67 -14.89 9.54
N ASN A 39 -26.24 -14.51 8.39
CA ASN A 39 -26.30 -15.39 7.23
C ASN A 39 -24.91 -15.72 6.65
N VAL A 40 -23.93 -14.85 6.86
CA VAL A 40 -22.51 -15.06 6.56
C VAL A 40 -21.70 -14.55 7.74
N ASP A 41 -20.92 -15.45 8.36
CA ASP A 41 -19.98 -15.10 9.41
C ASP A 41 -18.66 -14.67 8.75
N ASN A 42 -18.28 -13.41 8.91
CA ASN A 42 -17.04 -12.87 8.32
C ASN A 42 -16.26 -12.12 9.41
N PHE A 43 -15.05 -12.59 9.70
CA PHE A 43 -14.09 -11.91 10.55
C PHE A 43 -12.91 -11.43 9.73
N SER A 44 -12.53 -10.16 9.87
CA SER A 44 -11.35 -9.61 9.23
C SER A 44 -10.49 -8.84 10.22
N LEU A 45 -9.21 -9.11 10.19
CA LEU A 45 -8.18 -8.38 10.93
C LEU A 45 -7.19 -7.77 9.96
N LYS A 46 -6.94 -6.47 10.13
CA LYS A 46 -5.94 -5.73 9.37
C LYS A 46 -4.99 -5.01 10.32
N ASN A 47 -3.70 -5.10 10.02
CA ASN A 47 -2.67 -4.31 10.68
C ASN A 47 -1.81 -3.62 9.62
N THR A 48 -1.54 -2.33 9.81
CA THR A 48 -0.67 -1.54 8.94
C THR A 48 0.35 -0.79 9.77
N GLY A 49 1.53 -0.58 9.21
CA GLY A 49 2.52 0.31 9.81
C GLY A 49 3.33 1.03 8.75
N SER A 50 3.76 2.24 9.08
CA SER A 50 4.68 2.99 8.24
C SER A 50 5.66 3.78 9.08
N VAL A 51 6.86 3.95 8.52
CA VAL A 51 7.89 4.86 9.03
C VAL A 51 8.38 5.68 7.85
N VAL A 52 8.40 6.99 8.02
CA VAL A 52 8.84 7.94 7.01
C VAL A 52 9.90 8.84 7.62
N TYR A 53 11.04 8.95 6.94
CA TYR A 53 12.05 9.97 7.17
C TYR A 53 12.04 10.94 5.99
N GLU A 54 11.94 12.21 6.24
CA GLU A 54 11.96 13.22 5.18
C GLU A 54 12.78 14.44 5.59
N ASP A 55 13.68 14.87 4.69
CA ASP A 55 14.36 16.14 4.76
C ASP A 55 14.33 16.88 3.40
N SER A 56 15.11 17.95 3.27
CA SER A 56 15.16 18.78 2.06
C SER A 56 15.76 18.06 0.85
N THR A 57 16.52 17.00 1.05
CA THR A 57 17.31 16.31 0.01
C THR A 57 16.79 14.92 -0.32
N MET A 58 16.18 14.22 0.65
CA MET A 58 15.72 12.86 0.49
C MET A 58 14.44 12.57 1.29
N CYS A 59 13.75 11.53 0.87
CA CYS A 59 12.66 10.91 1.62
C CYS A 59 12.83 9.40 1.59
N PHE A 60 12.84 8.77 2.76
CA PHE A 60 12.80 7.32 2.91
C PHE A 60 11.49 6.93 3.56
N ALA A 61 10.78 5.98 2.98
CA ALA A 61 9.53 5.47 3.53
C ALA A 61 9.53 3.94 3.48
N THR A 62 9.12 3.32 4.57
CA THR A 62 8.80 1.90 4.62
C THR A 62 7.38 1.70 5.11
N LYS A 63 6.67 0.74 4.53
CA LYS A 63 5.29 0.43 4.89
C LYS A 63 5.08 -1.06 4.88
N TYR A 64 4.17 -1.54 5.74
CA TYR A 64 3.65 -2.88 5.68
C TYR A 64 2.14 -2.89 5.88
N LYS A 65 1.49 -3.90 5.34
CA LYS A 65 0.06 -4.21 5.53
C LYS A 65 -0.09 -5.72 5.66
N PHE A 66 -0.68 -6.15 6.75
CA PHE A 66 -1.10 -7.52 6.98
C PHE A 66 -2.62 -7.59 6.99
N ILE A 67 -3.19 -8.59 6.31
CA ILE A 67 -4.62 -8.88 6.29
C ILE A 67 -4.82 -10.35 6.61
N TYR A 68 -5.82 -10.63 7.44
CA TYR A 68 -6.31 -11.98 7.74
C TYR A 68 -7.83 -11.97 7.78
N GLN A 69 -8.46 -12.82 6.99
CA GLN A 69 -9.93 -12.92 6.93
C GLN A 69 -10.38 -14.37 7.08
N LEU A 70 -11.47 -14.54 7.80
CA LEU A 70 -12.23 -15.78 7.90
C LEU A 70 -13.62 -15.54 7.36
N GLU A 71 -14.15 -16.50 6.62
CA GLU A 71 -15.54 -16.55 6.16
C GLU A 71 -16.13 -17.90 6.55
N ASN A 72 -17.21 -17.89 7.34
CA ASN A 72 -17.82 -19.09 7.89
C ASN A 72 -16.80 -19.99 8.61
N GLY A 73 -15.87 -19.38 9.37
CA GLY A 73 -14.83 -20.06 10.13
C GLY A 73 -13.66 -20.63 9.30
N ARG A 74 -13.65 -20.41 7.99
CA ARG A 74 -12.55 -20.82 7.09
C ARG A 74 -11.74 -19.61 6.66
N GLU A 75 -10.43 -19.79 6.48
CA GLU A 75 -9.57 -18.74 5.92
C GLU A 75 -10.02 -18.40 4.50
N SER A 76 -10.37 -17.15 4.27
CA SER A 76 -10.83 -16.63 2.98
C SER A 76 -9.87 -15.61 2.37
N ASN A 77 -9.01 -14.99 3.19
CA ASN A 77 -7.96 -14.11 2.72
C ASN A 77 -6.82 -14.02 3.74
N LYS A 78 -5.59 -14.09 3.24
CA LYS A 78 -4.38 -13.85 4.02
C LYS A 78 -3.35 -13.21 3.12
N GLY A 79 -2.87 -12.03 3.52
CA GLY A 79 -1.94 -11.29 2.70
C GLY A 79 -0.94 -10.48 3.54
N LEU A 80 0.26 -10.35 3.02
CA LEU A 80 1.31 -9.49 3.54
C LEU A 80 1.85 -8.65 2.41
N ASN A 81 1.78 -7.33 2.56
CA ASN A 81 2.39 -6.38 1.64
C ASN A 81 3.47 -5.61 2.39
N GLY A 82 4.64 -5.46 1.77
CA GLY A 82 5.72 -4.63 2.26
C GLY A 82 6.24 -3.72 1.15
N SER A 83 6.64 -2.50 1.49
CA SER A 83 7.28 -1.60 0.53
C SER A 83 8.35 -0.76 1.18
N MET A 84 9.40 -0.46 0.40
CA MET A 84 10.44 0.51 0.71
C MET A 84 10.53 1.47 -0.45
N ASN A 85 10.53 2.76 -0.18
CA ASN A 85 10.67 3.81 -1.17
C ASN A 85 11.76 4.78 -0.73
N TYR A 86 12.64 5.13 -1.64
CA TYR A 86 13.70 6.11 -1.42
C TYR A 86 13.69 7.14 -2.53
N ASP A 87 13.25 8.35 -2.20
CA ASP A 87 13.29 9.52 -3.07
C ASP A 87 14.60 10.27 -2.78
N PHE A 88 15.42 10.48 -3.80
CA PHE A 88 16.69 11.17 -3.70
C PHE A 88 16.85 12.18 -4.83
N TYR A 89 17.83 13.07 -4.72
CA TYR A 89 18.05 14.15 -5.69
C TYR A 89 16.79 14.96 -6.01
N LYS A 90 16.33 15.73 -5.03
CA LYS A 90 15.28 16.72 -5.25
C LYS A 90 15.85 17.95 -5.98
N PHE A 91 15.56 18.09 -7.26
CA PHE A 91 15.95 19.25 -8.10
C PHE A 91 14.76 20.19 -8.29
N GLY A 92 14.51 21.06 -7.33
CA GLY A 92 13.34 21.92 -7.38
C GLY A 92 12.04 21.11 -7.41
N LYS A 93 11.38 21.04 -8.59
CA LYS A 93 10.13 20.28 -8.78
C LYS A 93 10.36 18.80 -9.13
N TRP A 94 11.58 18.39 -9.42
CA TRP A 94 11.92 17.03 -9.82
C TRP A 94 12.51 16.24 -8.65
N SER A 95 12.23 14.95 -8.60
CA SER A 95 12.97 13.99 -7.79
C SER A 95 13.13 12.67 -8.54
N ILE A 96 14.17 11.93 -8.18
CA ILE A 96 14.40 10.57 -8.66
C ILE A 96 14.10 9.64 -7.48
N PHE A 97 13.54 8.48 -7.76
CA PHE A 97 13.23 7.50 -6.72
C PHE A 97 13.55 6.07 -7.15
N VAL A 98 13.78 5.24 -6.15
CA VAL A 98 13.79 3.79 -6.26
C VAL A 98 12.83 3.22 -5.23
N ALA A 99 12.17 2.11 -5.57
CA ALA A 99 11.34 1.42 -4.60
C ALA A 99 11.40 -0.09 -4.80
N LEU A 100 11.12 -0.80 -3.72
CA LEU A 100 10.95 -2.23 -3.66
C LEU A 100 9.59 -2.52 -3.05
N GLU A 101 8.85 -3.42 -3.66
CA GLU A 101 7.55 -3.86 -3.17
C GLU A 101 7.52 -5.38 -3.12
N MET A 102 6.90 -5.92 -2.08
CA MET A 102 6.66 -7.33 -1.92
C MET A 102 5.21 -7.55 -1.54
N VAL A 103 4.53 -8.42 -2.26
CA VAL A 103 3.14 -8.80 -2.02
C VAL A 103 3.05 -10.31 -1.96
N SER A 104 2.50 -10.83 -0.88
CA SER A 104 2.11 -12.23 -0.74
C SER A 104 0.62 -12.28 -0.51
N ASN A 105 -0.13 -12.88 -1.43
CA ASN A 105 -1.56 -13.08 -1.30
C ASN A 105 -2.04 -14.22 -2.18
N HIS A 106 -2.18 -15.38 -1.58
CA HIS A 106 -2.60 -16.62 -2.22
C HIS A 106 -3.99 -16.50 -2.89
N TYR A 107 -4.90 -15.75 -2.27
CA TYR A 107 -6.26 -15.53 -2.81
C TYR A 107 -6.31 -14.57 -4.00
N LYS A 108 -5.22 -13.83 -4.24
CA LYS A 108 -5.03 -12.99 -5.44
C LYS A 108 -4.26 -13.69 -6.55
N GLY A 109 -3.92 -14.97 -6.36
CA GLY A 109 -3.26 -15.79 -7.36
C GLY A 109 -1.74 -15.77 -7.31
N TYR A 110 -1.11 -15.21 -6.26
CA TYR A 110 0.35 -15.31 -6.11
C TYR A 110 0.80 -15.55 -4.67
N ASP A 111 1.74 -16.48 -4.53
CA ASP A 111 2.41 -16.75 -3.27
C ASP A 111 3.36 -15.60 -2.90
N CYS A 112 4.08 -15.09 -3.89
CA CYS A 112 4.95 -13.95 -3.72
C CYS A 112 5.12 -13.19 -5.04
N LYS A 113 4.86 -11.89 -5.01
CA LYS A 113 5.23 -10.95 -6.06
C LYS A 113 6.26 -9.98 -5.49
N MET A 114 7.42 -9.86 -6.16
CA MET A 114 8.44 -8.86 -5.87
C MET A 114 8.52 -7.89 -7.03
N SER A 115 8.48 -6.60 -6.73
CA SER A 115 8.60 -5.52 -7.71
C SER A 115 9.76 -4.61 -7.34
N ALA A 116 10.67 -4.37 -8.28
CA ALA A 116 11.70 -3.36 -8.17
C ALA A 116 11.41 -2.26 -9.18
N LEU A 117 11.44 -1.01 -8.76
CA LEU A 117 11.12 0.10 -9.65
C LEU A 117 12.05 1.30 -9.43
N THR A 118 12.31 2.00 -10.52
CA THR A 118 13.06 3.26 -10.51
C THR A 118 12.43 4.24 -11.49
N GLY A 119 12.47 5.52 -11.14
CA GLY A 119 11.82 6.52 -11.96
C GLY A 119 12.05 7.95 -11.49
N SER A 120 11.29 8.84 -12.07
CA SER A 120 11.29 10.25 -11.72
C SER A 120 9.87 10.75 -11.41
N LYS A 121 9.80 11.73 -10.54
CA LYS A 121 8.58 12.41 -10.14
C LYS A 121 8.71 13.91 -10.42
N TYR A 122 7.67 14.50 -10.98
CA TYR A 122 7.53 15.94 -11.15
C TYR A 122 6.38 16.46 -10.31
N ASN A 123 6.67 17.44 -9.44
CA ASN A 123 5.69 18.11 -8.61
C ASN A 123 5.17 19.37 -9.32
N PHE A 124 3.94 19.34 -9.83
CA PHE A 124 3.28 20.52 -10.40
C PHE A 124 3.03 21.57 -9.33
N LEU A 125 2.55 21.12 -8.17
CA LEU A 125 2.28 21.93 -6.99
C LEU A 125 2.70 21.17 -5.75
N TYR A 126 3.54 21.80 -4.94
CA TYR A 126 3.96 21.26 -3.66
C TYR A 126 3.98 22.37 -2.62
N LYS A 127 3.14 22.24 -1.60
CA LYS A 127 3.16 23.06 -0.39
C LYS A 127 3.16 22.10 0.79
N PRO A 128 4.23 22.06 1.59
CA PRO A 128 4.33 21.17 2.76
C PRO A 128 3.05 21.21 3.58
N ASP A 129 2.58 20.06 4.04
CA ASP A 129 1.37 19.88 4.86
C ASP A 129 0.05 20.39 4.28
N THR A 130 0.04 20.91 3.06
CA THR A 130 -1.17 21.50 2.45
C THR A 130 -1.58 20.76 1.19
N CYS A 131 -0.70 20.63 0.20
CA CYS A 131 -1.02 19.95 -1.04
C CYS A 131 0.23 19.43 -1.77
N GLU A 132 0.06 18.32 -2.49
CA GLU A 132 1.01 17.78 -3.45
C GLU A 132 0.25 17.27 -4.67
N TYR A 133 0.55 17.85 -5.84
CA TYR A 133 0.06 17.36 -7.13
C TYR A 133 1.27 16.97 -7.95
N SER A 134 1.40 15.68 -8.24
CA SER A 134 2.58 15.16 -8.91
C SER A 134 2.23 14.10 -9.95
N LEU A 135 3.13 13.93 -10.90
CA LEU A 135 3.14 12.85 -11.87
C LEU A 135 4.49 12.16 -11.80
N SER A 136 4.50 10.85 -11.71
CA SER A 136 5.74 10.07 -11.81
C SER A 136 5.67 9.05 -12.92
N GLY A 137 6.83 8.82 -13.54
CA GLY A 137 7.08 7.76 -14.49
C GLY A 137 8.19 6.85 -13.98
N ALA A 138 8.03 5.54 -14.16
CA ALA A 138 9.00 4.56 -13.72
C ALA A 138 9.08 3.37 -14.67
N ILE A 139 10.23 2.68 -14.62
CA ILE A 139 10.39 1.32 -15.12
C ILE A 139 10.25 0.38 -13.92
N VAL A 140 9.47 -0.66 -14.08
CA VAL A 140 9.16 -1.66 -13.06
C VAL A 140 9.61 -3.02 -13.57
N TYR A 141 10.30 -3.77 -12.73
CA TYR A 141 10.57 -5.19 -12.90
C TYR A 141 9.76 -5.97 -11.88
N ASP A 142 8.84 -6.79 -12.36
CA ASP A 142 8.03 -7.71 -11.58
C ASP A 142 8.58 -9.13 -11.69
N ASN A 143 8.79 -9.79 -10.55
CA ASN A 143 9.02 -11.23 -10.45
C ASN A 143 7.89 -11.83 -9.62
N VAL A 144 7.15 -12.78 -10.19
CA VAL A 144 5.91 -13.31 -9.61
C VAL A 144 5.99 -14.83 -9.49
N ASN A 145 5.81 -15.35 -8.29
CA ASN A 145 5.50 -16.75 -8.04
C ASN A 145 3.99 -16.90 -7.92
N TYR A 146 3.37 -17.52 -8.91
CA TYR A 146 1.93 -17.77 -8.90
C TYR A 146 1.58 -18.97 -8.03
N THR A 147 0.42 -18.90 -7.40
CA THR A 147 -0.18 -19.99 -6.62
C THR A 147 -0.57 -21.16 -7.53
N ASP A 148 -1.01 -20.86 -8.75
CA ASP A 148 -1.38 -21.85 -9.76
C ASP A 148 -0.14 -22.17 -10.61
N GLU A 149 0.40 -23.41 -10.49
CA GLU A 149 1.60 -23.84 -11.22
C GLU A 149 1.35 -23.96 -12.73
N ASP A 150 0.11 -24.18 -13.15
CA ASP A 150 -0.30 -24.33 -14.55
C ASP A 150 -0.57 -22.97 -15.25
N THR A 151 -0.23 -21.85 -14.61
CA THR A 151 -0.43 -20.53 -15.21
C THR A 151 0.38 -20.33 -16.49
N TYR A 152 -0.25 -19.74 -17.50
CA TYR A 152 0.38 -19.33 -18.76
C TYR A 152 1.11 -17.99 -18.66
N LEU A 153 0.95 -17.26 -17.56
CA LEU A 153 1.54 -15.93 -17.40
C LEU A 153 3.06 -15.98 -17.20
N ASN A 154 3.73 -14.96 -17.71
CA ASN A 154 5.16 -14.79 -17.48
C ASN A 154 5.44 -14.50 -16.01
N LYS A 155 6.42 -15.20 -15.45
CA LYS A 155 6.89 -14.98 -14.07
C LYS A 155 7.71 -13.70 -13.92
N GLU A 156 8.33 -13.24 -15.00
CA GLU A 156 9.17 -12.04 -15.05
C GLU A 156 8.63 -11.07 -16.09
N VAL A 157 8.26 -9.87 -15.67
CA VAL A 157 7.64 -8.87 -16.55
C VAL A 157 8.25 -7.49 -16.29
N TRP A 158 8.68 -6.84 -17.39
CA TRP A 158 9.06 -5.44 -17.37
C TRP A 158 7.86 -4.57 -17.76
N ARG A 159 7.59 -3.55 -16.96
CA ARG A 159 6.46 -2.62 -17.16
C ARG A 159 6.93 -1.18 -17.18
N ILE A 160 6.18 -0.32 -17.85
CA ILE A 160 6.24 1.13 -17.66
C ILE A 160 5.15 1.50 -16.66
N SER A 161 5.45 2.36 -15.71
CA SER A 161 4.47 2.85 -14.74
C SER A 161 4.28 4.35 -14.90
N VAL A 162 3.02 4.79 -15.00
CA VAL A 162 2.63 6.19 -14.91
C VAL A 162 1.75 6.36 -13.68
N ARG A 163 2.10 7.33 -12.81
CA ARG A 163 1.47 7.49 -11.51
C ARG A 163 1.15 8.96 -11.21
N PRO A 164 -0.07 9.44 -11.48
CA PRO A 164 -0.59 10.68 -10.92
C PRO A 164 -0.88 10.52 -9.43
N LYS A 165 -0.54 11.55 -8.67
CA LYS A 165 -0.85 11.66 -7.23
C LYS A 165 -1.45 13.03 -6.94
N ILE A 166 -2.50 13.03 -6.13
CA ILE A 166 -3.13 14.21 -5.55
C ILE A 166 -3.13 14.01 -4.03
N TYR A 167 -2.64 15.00 -3.31
CA TYR A 167 -2.78 15.13 -1.88
C TYR A 167 -3.28 16.54 -1.61
N GLN A 168 -4.34 16.68 -0.81
CA GLN A 168 -4.94 17.97 -0.50
C GLN A 168 -5.49 17.97 0.92
N ARG A 169 -5.02 18.91 1.74
CA ARG A 169 -5.67 19.23 3.00
C ARG A 169 -6.93 20.06 2.71
N LEU A 170 -8.10 19.49 2.94
CA LEU A 170 -9.40 20.16 2.71
C LEU A 170 -9.79 21.09 3.86
N SER A 171 -9.38 20.72 5.09
CA SER A 171 -9.57 21.55 6.30
C SER A 171 -8.44 21.29 7.30
N GLN A 172 -8.50 21.90 8.48
CA GLN A 172 -7.53 21.66 9.55
C GLN A 172 -7.45 20.17 9.97
N ASN A 173 -8.58 19.46 9.85
CA ASN A 173 -8.69 18.08 10.31
C ASN A 173 -8.93 17.07 9.16
N LEU A 174 -9.26 17.51 7.96
CA LEU A 174 -9.66 16.64 6.86
C LEU A 174 -8.65 16.72 5.72
N THR A 175 -8.16 15.55 5.33
CA THR A 175 -7.19 15.37 4.24
C THR A 175 -7.74 14.38 3.22
N PHE A 176 -7.63 14.74 1.96
CA PHE A 176 -7.91 13.88 0.81
C PHE A 176 -6.61 13.48 0.12
N SER A 177 -6.46 12.21 -0.26
CA SER A 177 -5.40 11.79 -1.15
C SER A 177 -5.89 10.76 -2.17
N MET A 178 -5.32 10.82 -3.37
CA MET A 178 -5.59 9.91 -4.47
C MET A 178 -4.29 9.57 -5.19
N ILE A 179 -4.08 8.31 -5.48
CA ILE A 179 -2.98 7.82 -6.31
C ILE A 179 -3.58 6.83 -7.30
N ALA A 180 -3.25 7.00 -8.57
CA ALA A 180 -3.55 5.99 -9.58
C ALA A 180 -2.23 5.45 -10.17
N PHE A 181 -2.27 4.21 -10.65
CA PHE A 181 -1.17 3.57 -11.39
C PHE A 181 -1.73 2.99 -12.68
N TYR A 182 -1.03 3.22 -13.77
CA TYR A 182 -1.22 2.48 -15.02
C TYR A 182 0.12 1.87 -15.42
N GLN A 183 0.16 0.55 -15.53
CA GLN A 183 1.39 -0.24 -15.67
C GLN A 183 1.27 -1.27 -16.79
N PRO A 184 1.38 -0.88 -18.07
CA PRO A 184 1.44 -1.82 -19.18
C PRO A 184 2.78 -2.55 -19.22
N ALA A 185 2.78 -3.81 -19.63
CA ALA A 185 3.99 -4.57 -19.92
C ALA A 185 4.66 -4.06 -21.18
N ILE A 186 6.01 -3.94 -21.17
CA ILE A 186 6.79 -3.39 -22.32
C ILE A 186 6.66 -4.27 -23.56
N LYS A 187 6.58 -5.60 -23.37
CA LYS A 187 6.49 -6.57 -24.49
C LYS A 187 5.06 -6.70 -25.05
N ASN A 188 4.04 -6.39 -24.25
CA ASN A 188 2.63 -6.52 -24.64
C ASN A 188 1.81 -5.48 -23.87
N PHE A 189 1.42 -4.38 -24.53
CA PHE A 189 0.67 -3.29 -23.91
C PHE A 189 -0.77 -3.69 -23.53
N ASP A 190 -1.28 -4.80 -24.06
CA ASP A 190 -2.61 -5.33 -23.66
C ASP A 190 -2.54 -6.01 -22.28
N ASP A 191 -1.34 -6.45 -21.84
CA ASP A 191 -1.09 -6.86 -20.45
C ASP A 191 -0.81 -5.62 -19.62
N TYR A 192 -1.81 -5.13 -18.90
CA TYR A 192 -1.67 -3.97 -18.02
C TYR A 192 -2.34 -4.17 -16.66
N ILE A 193 -1.79 -3.46 -15.68
CA ILE A 193 -2.35 -3.33 -14.34
C ILE A 193 -2.79 -1.87 -14.18
N PHE A 194 -4.01 -1.68 -13.69
CA PHE A 194 -4.50 -0.39 -13.23
C PHE A 194 -4.84 -0.48 -11.74
N ASN A 195 -4.38 0.49 -10.97
CA ASN A 195 -4.72 0.59 -9.55
C ASN A 195 -5.12 2.02 -9.22
N LEU A 196 -6.18 2.19 -8.43
CA LEU A 196 -6.65 3.46 -7.89
C LEU A 196 -6.80 3.32 -6.39
N THR A 197 -6.12 4.19 -5.65
CA THR A 197 -6.22 4.28 -4.20
C THR A 197 -6.69 5.67 -3.81
N VAL A 198 -7.73 5.74 -2.99
CA VAL A 198 -8.29 7.00 -2.46
C VAL A 198 -8.36 6.91 -0.95
N HIS A 199 -7.92 7.95 -0.27
CA HIS A 199 -8.04 8.12 1.18
C HIS A 199 -8.77 9.41 1.52
N LEU A 200 -9.65 9.32 2.49
CA LEU A 200 -10.24 10.46 3.17
C LEU A 200 -9.94 10.31 4.67
N GLU A 201 -8.97 11.07 5.15
CA GLU A 201 -8.49 10.97 6.52
C GLU A 201 -8.97 12.14 7.35
N ASN A 202 -9.57 11.85 8.50
CA ASN A 202 -10.02 12.86 9.48
C ASN A 202 -9.25 12.71 10.79
N LYS A 203 -8.64 13.82 11.23
CA LYS A 203 -7.97 13.94 12.52
C LYS A 203 -9.00 14.10 13.63
N LEU A 204 -9.04 13.15 14.57
CA LEU A 204 -9.93 13.18 15.73
C LEU A 204 -9.27 13.85 16.95
N SER A 205 -7.96 13.63 17.12
CA SER A 205 -7.19 14.21 18.22
C SER A 205 -5.71 14.40 17.80
N LYS A 206 -4.84 14.73 18.74
CA LYS A 206 -3.40 14.87 18.47
C LYS A 206 -2.78 13.60 17.83
N TYR A 207 -3.25 12.42 18.25
CA TYR A 207 -2.66 11.13 17.87
C TYR A 207 -3.62 10.23 17.09
N PHE A 208 -4.94 10.44 17.21
CA PHE A 208 -5.95 9.59 16.62
C PHE A 208 -6.50 10.15 15.32
N TYR A 209 -6.61 9.30 14.31
CA TYR A 209 -7.17 9.62 12.99
C TYR A 209 -8.10 8.49 12.55
N ILE A 210 -9.15 8.82 11.82
CA ILE A 210 -9.97 7.88 11.06
C ILE A 210 -9.65 8.06 9.59
N ASP A 211 -9.40 6.95 8.88
CA ASP A 211 -9.13 6.89 7.46
C ASP A 211 -10.17 6.02 6.75
N LEU A 212 -10.95 6.62 5.87
CA LEU A 212 -11.76 5.92 4.89
C LEU A 212 -10.90 5.69 3.65
N HIS A 213 -10.63 4.44 3.35
CA HIS A 213 -9.76 3.99 2.28
C HIS A 213 -10.57 3.21 1.23
N TYR A 214 -10.43 3.59 -0.03
CA TYR A 214 -10.93 2.85 -1.17
C TYR A 214 -9.76 2.44 -2.06
N ASN A 215 -9.68 1.16 -2.41
CA ASN A 215 -8.72 0.63 -3.36
C ASN A 215 -9.46 -0.15 -4.46
N TYR A 216 -9.12 0.15 -5.71
CA TYR A 216 -9.54 -0.57 -6.90
C TYR A 216 -8.32 -1.04 -7.67
N GLU A 217 -8.25 -2.33 -7.98
CA GLU A 217 -7.19 -2.95 -8.76
C GLU A 217 -7.84 -3.69 -9.95
N PHE A 218 -7.30 -3.47 -11.13
CA PHE A 218 -7.69 -4.18 -12.35
C PHE A 218 -6.44 -4.78 -13.00
N ARG A 219 -6.56 -6.01 -13.47
CA ARG A 219 -5.54 -6.71 -14.27
C ARG A 219 -6.18 -7.21 -15.55
N SER A 220 -5.58 -6.86 -16.69
CA SER A 220 -6.04 -7.35 -17.99
C SER A 220 -5.76 -8.85 -18.14
N GLU A 221 -4.70 -9.35 -17.51
CA GLU A 221 -4.32 -10.76 -17.48
C GLU A 221 -4.44 -11.32 -16.06
N ILE A 222 -5.01 -12.53 -15.93
CA ILE A 222 -5.21 -13.25 -14.66
C ILE A 222 -4.55 -14.63 -14.77
N PRO A 223 -4.04 -15.21 -13.65
CA PRO A 223 -3.33 -16.48 -13.66
C PRO A 223 -4.17 -17.66 -14.17
N SER A 224 -5.44 -17.69 -13.87
CA SER A 224 -6.42 -18.67 -14.34
C SER A 224 -7.84 -18.14 -14.16
N ASP A 225 -8.83 -18.77 -14.76
CA ASP A 225 -10.25 -18.41 -14.70
C ASP A 225 -10.87 -18.45 -13.28
N LYS A 226 -10.12 -18.95 -12.30
CA LYS A 226 -10.51 -18.91 -10.87
C LYS A 226 -10.47 -17.51 -10.29
N TYR A 227 -9.67 -16.61 -10.88
CA TYR A 227 -9.45 -15.25 -10.40
C TYR A 227 -10.28 -14.25 -11.20
N ARG A 228 -10.55 -13.10 -10.59
CA ARG A 228 -11.24 -11.99 -11.26
C ARG A 228 -10.24 -10.98 -11.79
N HIS A 229 -10.61 -10.28 -12.85
CA HIS A 229 -9.83 -9.17 -13.40
C HIS A 229 -9.76 -7.97 -12.47
N TYR A 230 -10.71 -7.81 -11.57
CA TYR A 230 -10.74 -6.66 -10.66
C TYR A 230 -11.00 -7.07 -9.21
N ASP A 231 -10.42 -6.28 -8.32
CA ASP A 231 -10.67 -6.27 -6.89
C ASP A 231 -11.02 -4.86 -6.45
N SER A 232 -12.01 -4.70 -5.59
CA SER A 232 -12.30 -3.43 -4.93
C SER A 232 -12.48 -3.64 -3.43
N VAL A 233 -11.88 -2.76 -2.65
CA VAL A 233 -11.91 -2.83 -1.20
C VAL A 233 -12.19 -1.46 -0.64
N THR A 234 -13.20 -1.35 0.22
CA THR A 234 -13.49 -0.15 1.02
C THR A 234 -13.25 -0.48 2.48
N GLU A 235 -12.43 0.30 3.14
CA GLU A 235 -12.02 0.05 4.54
C GLU A 235 -12.13 1.31 5.38
N LEU A 236 -12.54 1.15 6.63
CA LEU A 236 -12.44 2.17 7.66
C LEU A 236 -11.37 1.76 8.65
N THR A 237 -10.37 2.60 8.87
CA THR A 237 -9.22 2.30 9.73
C THR A 237 -9.03 3.37 10.78
N LEU A 238 -8.88 2.97 12.04
CA LEU A 238 -8.37 3.85 13.10
C LEU A 238 -6.84 3.83 13.07
N LYS A 239 -6.24 5.01 12.98
CA LYS A 239 -4.79 5.20 12.90
C LYS A 239 -4.26 5.94 14.13
N LEU A 240 -3.06 5.56 14.56
CA LEU A 240 -2.24 6.25 15.54
C LEU A 240 -1.02 6.84 14.83
N LYS A 241 -0.78 8.15 14.98
CA LYS A 241 0.39 8.85 14.42
C LYS A 241 1.22 9.47 15.53
N PHE A 242 2.55 9.31 15.43
CA PHE A 242 3.55 9.76 16.40
C PHE A 242 4.61 10.64 15.74
#